data_ac4ed083b4f52dd0f077200968fd494a
#
_entry.id   ac4ed083b4f52dd0f077200968fd494a
#
_cell.length_a   1.000
_cell.length_b   1.000
_cell.length_c   1.000
_cell.angle_alpha   90.00
_cell.angle_beta   90.00
_cell.angle_gamma   90.00
#
_symmetry.space_group_name_H-M   'P 1'
#
loop_
_entity.id
_entity.type
_entity.pdbx_description
1 polymer ?
#
loop_
_entity_poly.entity_id
_entity_poly.type
_entity_poly.pdbx_seq_one_letter_code
_entity_poly.pdbx_strand_id
1 'polypeptide(L)'
;RIPTDRRYGFTILAIDCLLIETLQSFREGLTDTNGKSKDMFVNFLTRRESFKDYFKKDDAERFYYDFRCGILHQAEIMGDSLLWSVGDVKGKNINDTPYINRTKIHELIKKEVDLYCEELRNNSTHNIRNNFRTKMDFIARK
;
A
#
# COMPACT_ATOMS: atom_id res chain seq x y z
N ARG A 1 -2.50 18.36 17.45
CA ARG A 1 -1.19 17.73 17.21
C ARG A 1 -1.29 16.27 17.63
N ILE A 2 -1.37 15.37 16.65
CA ILE A 2 -1.31 13.94 16.94
C ILE A 2 0.07 13.67 17.53
N PRO A 3 0.18 13.13 18.76
CA PRO A 3 1.49 12.80 19.32
C PRO A 3 2.19 11.87 18.34
N THR A 4 3.43 12.15 18.02
CA THR A 4 4.31 11.29 17.22
C THR A 4 4.70 10.01 17.98
N ASP A 5 3.77 9.50 18.76
CA ASP A 5 3.97 8.33 19.59
C ASP A 5 4.10 7.09 18.70
N ARG A 6 5.13 6.31 18.96
CA ARG A 6 5.43 5.04 18.26
C ARG A 6 4.22 4.10 18.20
N ARG A 7 3.28 4.22 19.14
CA ARG A 7 2.06 3.41 19.25
C ARG A 7 1.12 3.49 18.05
N TYR A 8 1.04 4.66 17.41
CA TYR A 8 0.15 4.84 16.25
C TYR A 8 0.79 4.46 14.91
N GLY A 9 2.09 4.28 14.86
CA GLY A 9 2.80 3.95 13.62
C GLY A 9 2.37 2.62 13.01
N PHE A 10 2.13 1.63 13.83
CA PHE A 10 1.63 0.32 13.39
C PHE A 10 0.19 0.42 12.86
N THR A 11 -0.68 1.15 13.55
CA THR A 11 -2.08 1.32 13.12
C THR A 11 -2.16 2.03 11.79
N ILE A 12 -1.39 3.11 11.62
CA ILE A 12 -1.34 3.85 10.34
C ILE A 12 -0.83 2.94 9.24
N LEU A 13 0.27 2.22 9.45
CA LEU A 13 0.81 1.31 8.44
C LEU A 13 -0.14 0.14 8.13
N ALA A 14 -0.89 -0.37 9.10
CA ALA A 14 -1.90 -1.39 8.86
C ALA A 14 -3.00 -0.88 7.91
N ILE A 15 -3.50 0.33 8.16
CA ILE A 15 -4.49 1.00 7.28
C ILE A 15 -3.88 1.25 5.90
N ASP A 16 -2.64 1.72 5.82
CA ASP A 16 -1.93 1.94 4.57
C ASP A 16 -1.79 0.64 3.75
N CYS A 17 -1.48 -0.48 4.40
CA CYS A 17 -1.43 -1.79 3.74
C CYS A 17 -2.80 -2.20 3.16
N LEU A 18 -3.89 -1.97 3.90
CA LEU A 18 -5.25 -2.22 3.41
C LEU A 18 -5.60 -1.31 2.23
N LEU A 19 -5.22 -0.04 2.28
CA LEU A 19 -5.43 0.91 1.17
C LEU A 19 -4.68 0.51 -0.08
N ILE A 20 -3.44 0.05 0.01
CA ILE A 20 -2.64 -0.46 -1.10
C ILE A 20 -3.40 -1.56 -1.84
N GLU A 21 -3.84 -2.59 -1.13
CA GLU A 21 -4.58 -3.72 -1.72
C GLU A 21 -5.93 -3.29 -2.29
N THR A 22 -6.65 -2.45 -1.57
CA THR A 22 -7.97 -1.95 -1.98
C THR A 22 -7.87 -1.11 -3.25
N LEU A 23 -6.98 -0.13 -3.31
CA LEU A 23 -6.79 0.73 -4.48
C LEU A 23 -6.40 -0.09 -5.71
N GLN A 24 -5.50 -1.07 -5.57
CA GLN A 24 -5.12 -1.92 -6.69
C GLN A 24 -6.28 -2.80 -7.16
N SER A 25 -7.06 -3.35 -6.24
CA SER A 25 -8.22 -4.16 -6.59
C SER A 25 -9.31 -3.36 -7.33
N PHE A 26 -9.52 -2.10 -6.96
CA PHE A 26 -10.41 -1.19 -7.69
C PHE A 26 -9.89 -0.85 -9.08
N ARG A 27 -8.57 -0.61 -9.22
CA ARG A 27 -7.95 -0.33 -10.52
C ARG A 27 -8.07 -1.50 -11.48
N GLU A 28 -7.97 -2.73 -10.97
CA GLU A 28 -8.08 -3.95 -11.77
C GLU A 28 -9.52 -4.45 -11.91
N GLY A 29 -10.49 -3.84 -11.24
CA GLY A 29 -11.90 -4.23 -11.27
C GLY A 29 -12.16 -5.61 -10.67
N LEU A 30 -11.32 -6.05 -9.75
CA LEU A 30 -11.47 -7.35 -9.10
C LEU A 30 -12.60 -7.34 -8.08
N THR A 31 -13.60 -8.17 -8.30
CA THR A 31 -14.72 -8.34 -7.38
C THR A 31 -14.30 -9.09 -6.13
N ASP A 32 -13.43 -10.09 -6.28
CA ASP A 32 -12.87 -10.88 -5.18
C ASP A 32 -11.34 -10.85 -5.22
N THR A 33 -10.74 -10.58 -4.07
CA THR A 33 -9.28 -10.57 -3.88
C THR A 33 -8.75 -11.77 -3.10
N ASN A 34 -9.62 -12.76 -2.84
CA ASN A 34 -9.22 -13.96 -2.11
C ASN A 34 -8.07 -14.69 -2.83
N GLY A 35 -6.99 -14.97 -2.11
CA GLY A 35 -5.77 -15.56 -2.66
C GLY A 35 -4.92 -14.64 -3.54
N LYS A 36 -5.33 -13.37 -3.75
CA LYS A 36 -4.64 -12.38 -4.60
C LYS A 36 -4.04 -11.20 -3.84
N SER A 37 -4.11 -11.22 -2.53
CA SER A 37 -3.66 -10.11 -1.67
C SER A 37 -2.20 -9.73 -1.94
N LYS A 38 -1.30 -10.72 -2.02
CA LYS A 38 0.11 -10.49 -2.34
C LYS A 38 0.29 -9.86 -3.71
N ASP A 39 -0.40 -10.37 -4.73
CA ASP A 39 -0.28 -9.85 -6.09
C ASP A 39 -0.76 -8.41 -6.19
N MET A 40 -1.88 -8.07 -5.53
CA MET A 40 -2.37 -6.69 -5.47
C MET A 40 -1.36 -5.77 -4.81
N PHE A 41 -0.81 -6.18 -3.68
CA PHE A 41 0.17 -5.41 -2.93
C PHE A 41 1.46 -5.17 -3.74
N VAL A 42 2.01 -6.22 -4.32
CA VAL A 42 3.24 -6.15 -5.14
C VAL A 42 3.00 -5.34 -6.40
N ASN A 43 1.88 -5.55 -7.10
CA ASN A 43 1.53 -4.79 -8.31
C ASN A 43 1.39 -3.30 -8.02
N PHE A 44 0.77 -2.92 -6.91
CA PHE A 44 0.67 -1.53 -6.51
C PHE A 44 2.05 -0.90 -6.32
N LEU A 45 2.90 -1.48 -5.51
CA LEU A 45 4.21 -0.92 -5.19
C LEU A 45 5.17 -0.86 -6.39
N THR A 46 5.07 -1.81 -7.31
CA THR A 46 5.96 -1.88 -8.47
C THR A 46 5.48 -1.11 -9.70
N ARG A 47 4.21 -0.73 -9.75
CA ARG A 47 3.60 -0.11 -10.95
C ARG A 47 3.06 1.30 -10.74
N ARG A 48 2.71 1.68 -9.50
CA ARG A 48 2.17 3.01 -9.24
C ARG A 48 3.23 4.08 -9.33
N GLU A 49 2.86 5.20 -9.94
CA GLU A 49 3.78 6.31 -10.23
C GLU A 49 4.56 6.79 -9.01
N SER A 50 3.91 6.86 -7.86
CA SER A 50 4.54 7.32 -6.63
C SER A 50 5.45 6.29 -5.97
N PHE A 51 5.40 5.02 -6.38
CA PHE A 51 6.09 3.92 -5.72
C PHE A 51 7.12 3.18 -6.59
N LYS A 52 6.91 3.09 -7.90
CA LYS A 52 7.68 2.23 -8.82
C LYS A 52 9.19 2.48 -8.79
N ASP A 53 9.61 3.71 -8.48
CA ASP A 53 11.03 4.07 -8.42
C ASP A 53 11.70 3.61 -7.11
N TYR A 54 10.91 3.32 -6.08
CA TYR A 54 11.40 2.86 -4.78
C TYR A 54 11.35 1.35 -4.60
N PHE A 55 10.41 0.66 -5.26
CA PHE A 55 10.15 -0.75 -5.02
C PHE A 55 10.33 -1.59 -6.28
N LYS A 56 11.30 -2.50 -6.24
CA LYS A 56 11.38 -3.64 -7.13
C LYS A 56 10.55 -4.80 -6.55
N LYS A 57 10.36 -5.85 -7.32
CA LYS A 57 9.55 -7.00 -6.91
C LYS A 57 9.98 -7.57 -5.56
N ASP A 58 11.27 -7.83 -5.37
CA ASP A 58 11.79 -8.43 -4.14
C ASP A 58 11.56 -7.52 -2.91
N ASP A 59 11.71 -6.20 -3.08
CA ASP A 59 11.44 -5.22 -2.03
C ASP A 59 9.96 -5.18 -1.66
N ALA A 60 9.08 -5.23 -2.67
CA ALA A 60 7.64 -5.22 -2.47
C ALA A 60 7.15 -6.52 -1.81
N GLU A 61 7.71 -7.68 -2.19
CA GLU A 61 7.43 -8.96 -1.53
C GLU A 61 7.90 -8.96 -0.07
N ARG A 62 9.10 -8.41 0.20
CA ARG A 62 9.59 -8.26 1.58
C ARG A 62 8.68 -7.36 2.40
N PHE A 63 8.25 -6.23 1.86
CA PHE A 63 7.30 -5.34 2.52
C PHE A 63 5.99 -6.08 2.85
N TYR A 64 5.48 -6.86 1.91
CA TYR A 64 4.28 -7.65 2.11
C TYR A 64 4.42 -8.63 3.29
N TYR A 65 5.50 -9.42 3.33
CA TYR A 65 5.68 -10.42 4.37
C TYR A 65 6.03 -9.81 5.73
N ASP A 66 7.01 -8.90 5.78
CA ASP A 66 7.53 -8.39 7.04
C ASP A 66 6.56 -7.45 7.75
N PHE A 67 5.85 -6.62 6.99
CA PHE A 67 4.96 -5.59 7.55
C PHE A 67 3.48 -5.96 7.40
N ARG A 68 3.00 -6.12 6.17
CA ARG A 68 1.57 -6.37 5.96
C ARG A 68 1.10 -7.65 6.65
N CYS A 69 1.76 -8.77 6.44
CA CYS A 69 1.38 -10.02 7.08
C CYS A 69 1.65 -9.99 8.58
N GLY A 70 2.80 -9.48 9.00
CA GLY A 70 3.15 -9.37 10.41
C GLY A 70 2.15 -8.52 11.19
N ILE A 71 1.89 -7.30 10.72
CA ILE A 71 0.99 -6.35 11.40
C ILE A 71 -0.45 -6.86 11.46
N LEU A 72 -0.99 -7.38 10.34
CA LEU A 72 -2.40 -7.79 10.30
C LEU A 72 -2.68 -9.12 11.00
N HIS A 73 -1.70 -10.02 11.09
CA HIS A 73 -1.92 -11.33 11.69
C HIS A 73 -1.36 -11.46 13.11
N GLN A 74 -0.29 -10.77 13.44
CA GLN A 74 0.42 -10.92 14.70
C GLN A 74 0.62 -9.60 15.47
N ALA A 75 0.21 -8.47 14.90
CA ALA A 75 0.43 -7.13 15.44
C ALA A 75 1.92 -6.80 15.68
N GLU A 76 2.80 -7.41 14.90
CA GLU A 76 4.25 -7.20 14.95
C GLU A 76 4.88 -7.15 13.54
N ILE A 77 6.10 -6.66 13.45
CA ILE A 77 6.91 -6.73 12.24
C ILE A 77 7.62 -8.07 12.23
N MET A 78 7.48 -8.81 11.14
CA MET A 78 8.18 -10.07 10.93
C MET A 78 9.56 -9.82 10.30
N GLY A 79 10.48 -10.78 10.49
CA GLY A 79 11.84 -10.66 9.98
C GLY A 79 12.65 -9.56 10.68
N ASP A 80 13.73 -9.12 10.02
CA ASP A 80 14.68 -8.15 10.59
C ASP A 80 14.41 -6.71 10.14
N SER A 81 13.28 -6.45 9.45
CA SER A 81 12.94 -5.13 8.94
C SER A 81 12.49 -4.17 10.06
N LEU A 82 12.84 -2.89 9.90
CA LEU A 82 12.52 -1.83 10.86
C LEU A 82 11.47 -0.86 10.31
N LEU A 83 10.60 -0.36 11.19
CA LEU A 83 9.67 0.72 10.90
C LEU A 83 10.23 2.04 11.42
N TRP A 84 10.54 2.96 10.51
CA TRP A 84 11.11 4.27 10.81
C TRP A 84 10.15 5.41 10.43
N SER A 85 10.45 6.60 10.93
CA SER A 85 9.77 7.85 10.60
C SER A 85 10.73 8.90 10.03
N VAL A 86 11.98 8.53 9.79
CA VAL A 86 13.06 9.38 9.25
C VAL A 86 13.77 8.68 8.10
N GLY A 87 14.51 9.44 7.30
CA GLY A 87 15.24 8.91 6.15
C GLY A 87 14.40 8.82 4.88
N ASP A 88 14.89 8.10 3.91
CA ASP A 88 14.18 7.85 2.64
C ASP A 88 12.96 6.95 2.81
N VAL A 89 12.19 6.74 1.74
CA VAL A 89 11.00 5.86 1.74
C VAL A 89 11.34 4.47 2.25
N LYS A 90 12.46 3.92 1.83
CA LYS A 90 13.07 2.70 2.31
C LYS A 90 14.58 2.78 2.23
N GLY A 91 15.27 1.93 2.94
CA GLY A 91 16.72 1.86 2.91
C GLY A 91 17.25 0.82 3.89
N LYS A 92 18.51 0.98 4.24
CA LYS A 92 19.16 0.20 5.27
C LYS A 92 19.78 1.14 6.30
N ASN A 93 19.77 0.73 7.55
CA ASN A 93 20.42 1.47 8.63
C ASN A 93 21.93 1.17 8.67
N ILE A 94 22.63 1.76 9.63
CA ILE A 94 24.07 1.58 9.83
C ILE A 94 24.50 0.10 10.04
N ASN A 95 23.58 -0.74 10.49
CA ASN A 95 23.80 -2.17 10.70
C ASN A 95 23.34 -3.04 9.51
N ASP A 96 23.14 -2.42 8.35
CA ASP A 96 22.62 -3.07 7.12
C ASP A 96 21.20 -3.64 7.26
N THR A 97 20.46 -3.25 8.31
CA THR A 97 19.09 -3.70 8.55
C THR A 97 18.11 -2.91 7.67
N PRO A 98 17.24 -3.59 6.90
CA PRO A 98 16.25 -2.92 6.05
C PRO A 98 15.25 -2.11 6.89
N TYR A 99 14.85 -0.95 6.40
CA TYR A 99 13.78 -0.15 7.00
C TYR A 99 12.79 0.37 5.97
N ILE A 100 11.60 0.69 6.45
CA ILE A 100 10.56 1.43 5.74
C ILE A 100 10.19 2.67 6.53
N ASN A 101 10.09 3.80 5.85
CA ASN A 101 9.65 5.06 6.45
C ASN A 101 8.12 5.19 6.35
N ARG A 102 7.44 4.94 7.46
CA ARG A 102 5.97 4.98 7.54
C ARG A 102 5.37 6.31 7.14
N THR A 103 6.01 7.43 7.49
CA THR A 103 5.51 8.77 7.18
C THR A 103 5.53 9.01 5.69
N LYS A 104 6.64 8.71 5.02
CA LYS A 104 6.77 8.85 3.57
C LYS A 104 5.86 7.88 2.82
N ILE A 105 5.72 6.64 3.28
CA ILE A 105 4.77 5.68 2.70
C ILE A 105 3.36 6.24 2.75
N HIS A 106 2.93 6.77 3.89
CA HIS A 106 1.61 7.36 4.05
C HIS A 106 1.38 8.55 3.10
N GLU A 107 2.36 9.45 2.98
CA GLU A 107 2.31 10.59 2.05
C GLU A 107 2.19 10.14 0.59
N LEU A 108 2.94 9.10 0.19
CA LEU A 108 2.86 8.54 -1.17
C LEU A 108 1.50 7.88 -1.44
N ILE A 109 0.92 7.20 -0.45
CA ILE A 109 -0.42 6.62 -0.57
C ILE A 109 -1.48 7.72 -0.74
N LYS A 110 -1.42 8.79 0.04
CA LYS A 110 -2.31 9.95 -0.14
C LYS A 110 -2.23 10.49 -1.56
N LYS A 111 -1.02 10.64 -2.09
CA LYS A 111 -0.80 11.09 -3.47
C LYS A 111 -1.45 10.13 -4.49
N GLU A 112 -1.33 8.82 -4.30
CA GLU A 112 -1.96 7.83 -5.17
C GLU A 112 -3.50 7.85 -5.10
N VAL A 113 -4.06 8.12 -3.93
CA VAL A 113 -5.52 8.33 -3.77
C VAL A 113 -5.97 9.54 -4.58
N ASP A 114 -5.26 10.67 -4.47
CA ASP A 114 -5.58 11.88 -5.21
C ASP A 114 -5.49 11.66 -6.74
N LEU A 115 -4.42 11.01 -7.20
CA LEU A 115 -4.26 10.63 -8.61
C LEU A 115 -5.39 9.72 -9.10
N TYR A 116 -5.79 8.75 -8.30
CA TYR A 116 -6.89 7.86 -8.64
C TYR A 116 -8.23 8.61 -8.73
N CYS A 117 -8.49 9.52 -7.82
CA CYS A 117 -9.68 10.39 -7.90
C CYS A 117 -9.70 11.27 -9.15
N GLU A 118 -8.54 11.82 -9.54
CA GLU A 118 -8.41 12.59 -10.79
C GLU A 118 -8.67 11.72 -12.02
N GLU A 119 -8.10 10.52 -12.07
CA GLU A 119 -8.36 9.55 -13.15
C GLU A 119 -9.85 9.19 -13.26
N LEU A 120 -10.53 9.00 -12.13
CA LEU A 120 -11.98 8.72 -12.10
C LEU A 120 -12.82 9.90 -12.63
N ARG A 121 -12.39 11.14 -12.43
CA ARG A 121 -13.05 12.34 -12.95
C ARG A 121 -12.79 12.54 -14.43
N ASN A 122 -11.71 12.01 -14.96
CA ASN A 122 -11.32 12.18 -16.35
C ASN A 122 -12.13 11.25 -17.27
N ASN A 123 -12.88 11.82 -18.20
CA ASN A 123 -13.73 11.07 -19.14
C ASN A 123 -12.95 10.20 -20.14
N SER A 124 -11.65 10.42 -20.32
CA SER A 124 -10.81 9.60 -21.20
C SER A 124 -10.32 8.29 -20.57
N THR A 125 -10.46 8.11 -19.26
CA THR A 125 -10.01 6.93 -18.52
C THR A 125 -11.10 5.87 -18.37
N HIS A 126 -11.66 5.40 -19.49
CA HIS A 126 -12.80 4.48 -19.48
C HIS A 126 -12.55 3.19 -18.72
N ASN A 127 -11.37 2.57 -18.87
CA ASN A 127 -11.05 1.31 -18.18
C ASN A 127 -11.05 1.45 -16.66
N ILE A 128 -10.44 2.51 -16.14
CA ILE A 128 -10.38 2.80 -14.68
C ILE A 128 -11.79 3.02 -14.14
N ARG A 129 -12.62 3.79 -14.84
CA ARG A 129 -14.02 4.05 -14.45
C ARG A 129 -14.88 2.80 -14.50
N ASN A 130 -14.72 1.96 -15.52
CA ASN A 130 -15.44 0.70 -15.63
C ASN A 130 -15.05 -0.28 -14.54
N ASN A 131 -13.76 -0.40 -14.24
CA ASN A 131 -13.25 -1.23 -13.16
C ASN A 131 -13.78 -0.76 -11.80
N PHE A 132 -13.82 0.55 -11.56
CA PHE A 132 -14.42 1.13 -10.36
C PHE A 132 -15.91 0.74 -10.24
N ARG A 133 -16.69 0.91 -11.30
CA ARG A 133 -18.12 0.54 -11.31
C ARG A 133 -18.32 -0.94 -11.03
N THR A 134 -17.56 -1.80 -11.69
CA THR A 134 -17.62 -3.26 -11.49
C THR A 134 -17.40 -3.62 -10.02
N LYS A 135 -16.39 -3.03 -9.39
CA LYS A 135 -16.11 -3.26 -7.96
C LYS A 135 -17.20 -2.72 -7.05
N MET A 136 -17.69 -1.51 -7.32
CA MET A 136 -18.77 -0.88 -6.54
C MET A 136 -20.08 -1.64 -6.66
N ASP A 137 -20.45 -2.07 -7.86
CA ASP A 137 -21.65 -2.89 -8.06
C ASP A 137 -21.60 -4.20 -7.28
N PHE A 138 -20.44 -4.83 -7.25
CA PHE A 138 -20.24 -6.04 -6.45
C PHE A 138 -20.41 -5.78 -4.95
N ILE A 139 -19.81 -4.70 -4.44
CA ILE A 139 -19.93 -4.31 -3.03
C ILE A 139 -21.38 -3.98 -2.66
N ALA A 140 -22.09 -3.25 -3.54
CA ALA A 140 -23.45 -2.82 -3.30
C ALA A 140 -24.50 -3.96 -3.32
N ARG A 141 -24.17 -5.11 -3.89
CA ARG A 141 -25.06 -6.29 -3.97
C ARG A 141 -24.94 -7.23 -2.77
N LYS A 142 -23.98 -6.97 -1.88
CA LYS A 142 -23.82 -7.71 -0.63
C LYS A 142 -24.73 -7.18 0.45
#